data_f8eef272faa207f2a1e2ab540c36423a
#
_entry.id   f8eef272faa207f2a1e2ab540c36423a
#
_cell.length_a   1.000
_cell.length_b   1.000
_cell.length_c   1.000
_cell.angle_alpha   90.00
_cell.angle_beta   90.00
_cell.angle_gamma   90.00
#
_symmetry.space_group_name_H-M   'P 1'
#
loop_
_entity.id
_entity.type
_entity.pdbx_description
1 polymer ?
#
loop_
_entity_poly.entity_id
_entity_poly.type
_entity_poly.pdbx_seq_one_letter_code
_entity_poly.pdbx_strand_id
1 'polypeptide(L)'
;MDAKILVIITGAILVIAILVSLVMMRRNPNRFTYDTAHGTRPRASEGEGNTSQVAFKGRFTMLAAGVGAVFAAIFTKLWSMQMVSSDYYEELSDQNQTRTVTTPAPRGRILDRNGTPLVTNRPCLTVAAYRSLADDTITVRHLANVLGMPYIAVKRNIQNYNESAQSLHTVASDVRRSTVAYIQEHASLFNNVEVVERTERYYPYGSLAGHLLGYTGTITSEQLEKQNDDENKSAGTITYKSGDIVGQNGVELQYERLLQGIRGEQTVQVNAAGTVTGRSGAVPAEPGSDVKLTIDLSIQQACEDGLARAI
;
A
#
# COMPACT_ATOMS: atom_id res chain seq x y z
N MET A 1 4.99 -0.09 28.97
CA MET A 1 4.14 -0.57 30.10
C MET A 1 3.07 -1.45 29.49
N ASP A 2 3.11 -2.75 29.78
CA ASP A 2 2.33 -3.73 29.00
C ASP A 2 0.83 -3.48 29.05
N ALA A 3 0.17 -3.55 27.90
CA ALA A 3 -1.28 -3.42 27.76
C ALA A 3 -2.05 -4.37 28.72
N LYS A 4 -1.42 -5.49 29.08
CA LYS A 4 -1.92 -6.45 30.08
C LYS A 4 -2.01 -5.84 31.50
N ILE A 5 -1.04 -5.01 31.88
CA ILE A 5 -1.02 -4.35 33.21
C ILE A 5 -2.14 -3.32 33.30
N LEU A 6 -2.40 -2.59 32.20
CA LEU A 6 -3.47 -1.59 32.14
C LEU A 6 -4.87 -2.22 32.25
N VAL A 7 -5.09 -3.36 31.59
CA VAL A 7 -6.34 -4.14 31.68
C VAL A 7 -6.56 -4.66 33.12
N ILE A 8 -5.48 -5.08 33.78
CA ILE A 8 -5.54 -5.52 35.19
C ILE A 8 -5.88 -4.36 36.12
N ILE A 9 -5.28 -3.18 35.92
CA ILE A 9 -5.55 -1.98 36.75
C ILE A 9 -6.98 -1.49 36.53
N THR A 10 -7.49 -1.44 35.31
CA THR A 10 -8.89 -1.04 35.05
C THR A 10 -9.89 -2.05 35.60
N GLY A 11 -9.59 -3.34 35.52
CA GLY A 11 -10.37 -4.40 36.15
C GLY A 11 -10.38 -4.28 37.66
N ALA A 12 -9.24 -4.00 38.30
CA ALA A 12 -9.12 -3.80 39.73
C ALA A 12 -9.91 -2.58 40.24
N ILE A 13 -9.87 -1.46 39.51
CA ILE A 13 -10.65 -0.25 39.83
C ILE A 13 -12.16 -0.54 39.76
N LEU A 14 -12.60 -1.29 38.74
CA LEU A 14 -14.01 -1.66 38.57
C LEU A 14 -14.48 -2.58 39.70
N VAL A 15 -13.65 -3.55 40.11
CA VAL A 15 -13.93 -4.44 41.25
C VAL A 15 -13.96 -3.66 42.55
N ILE A 16 -13.06 -2.70 42.77
CA ILE A 16 -13.03 -1.82 43.93
C ILE A 16 -14.29 -0.95 43.99
N ALA A 17 -14.72 -0.38 42.86
CA ALA A 17 -15.94 0.42 42.78
C ALA A 17 -17.19 -0.40 43.11
N ILE A 18 -17.27 -1.65 42.65
CA ILE A 18 -18.35 -2.60 42.96
C ILE A 18 -18.30 -2.98 44.46
N LEU A 19 -17.12 -3.25 45.01
CA LEU A 19 -16.94 -3.57 46.43
C LEU A 19 -17.30 -2.39 47.32
N VAL A 20 -16.89 -1.18 46.97
CA VAL A 20 -17.28 0.05 47.73
C VAL A 20 -18.79 0.26 47.65
N SER A 21 -19.43 0.03 46.52
CA SER A 21 -20.89 0.09 46.36
C SER A 21 -21.57 -0.97 47.20
N LEU A 22 -21.08 -2.21 47.28
CA LEU A 22 -21.59 -3.29 48.12
C LEU A 22 -21.38 -3.03 49.62
N VAL A 23 -20.25 -2.46 50.01
CA VAL A 23 -19.96 -2.07 51.37
C VAL A 23 -20.84 -0.90 51.81
N MET A 24 -21.08 0.10 50.98
CA MET A 24 -22.04 1.17 51.25
C MET A 24 -23.47 0.63 51.35
N MET A 25 -23.83 -0.36 50.53
CA MET A 25 -25.13 -1.04 50.61
C MET A 25 -25.28 -1.83 51.91
N ARG A 26 -24.20 -2.46 52.39
CA ARG A 26 -24.18 -3.24 53.64
C ARG A 26 -24.10 -2.36 54.89
N ARG A 27 -23.56 -1.14 54.80
CA ARG A 27 -23.39 -0.20 55.90
C ARG A 27 -24.63 0.66 56.17
N ASN A 28 -25.66 0.57 55.28
CA ASN A 28 -26.95 1.19 55.49
C ASN A 28 -28.06 0.11 55.46
N PRO A 29 -28.14 -0.74 56.51
CA PRO A 29 -29.23 -1.68 56.65
C PRO A 29 -30.45 -0.87 57.05
N ASN A 30 -31.22 -0.35 56.10
CA ASN A 30 -32.60 0.05 56.45
C ASN A 30 -33.32 -1.22 56.84
N ARG A 31 -33.44 -1.37 58.14
CA ARG A 31 -34.16 -2.41 58.86
C ARG A 31 -35.59 -2.47 58.35
N PHE A 32 -35.88 -3.43 57.50
CA PHE A 32 -37.23 -3.95 57.36
C PHE A 32 -37.46 -4.84 58.55
N THR A 33 -37.81 -4.23 59.68
CA THR A 33 -38.48 -4.93 60.83
C THR A 33 -39.96 -4.90 60.50
N TYR A 34 -40.49 -6.01 60.02
CA TYR A 34 -41.92 -6.29 60.13
C TYR A 34 -42.18 -6.65 61.56
N ASP A 35 -42.73 -5.69 62.29
CA ASP A 35 -43.22 -5.91 63.64
C ASP A 35 -44.62 -6.50 63.55
N THR A 36 -44.74 -7.82 63.70
CA THR A 36 -45.99 -8.54 63.88
C THR A 36 -46.27 -8.68 65.39
N ALA A 37 -46.77 -7.65 65.99
CA ALA A 37 -47.35 -7.78 67.30
C ALA A 37 -48.48 -6.75 67.51
N HIS A 38 -49.66 -7.29 67.57
CA HIS A 38 -50.87 -6.87 68.29
C HIS A 38 -51.09 -5.40 68.67
N GLY A 39 -52.12 -4.88 68.06
CA GLY A 39 -53.25 -4.13 68.67
C GLY A 39 -52.93 -3.05 69.67
N THR A 40 -52.91 -1.81 69.13
CA THR A 40 -53.60 -0.66 69.78
C THR A 40 -53.48 0.50 68.75
N ARG A 41 -54.63 1.16 68.55
CA ARG A 41 -54.68 2.34 67.71
C ARG A 41 -53.87 3.47 68.30
N PRO A 42 -52.95 4.08 67.67
CA PRO A 42 -52.47 5.40 67.99
C PRO A 42 -52.99 6.43 66.96
N ARG A 43 -53.34 7.46 67.56
CA ARG A 43 -53.62 8.83 67.17
C ARG A 43 -52.80 9.32 66.01
N ALA A 44 -53.45 9.92 64.99
CA ALA A 44 -52.83 10.61 63.90
C ALA A 44 -51.82 11.62 64.44
N SER A 45 -50.56 11.46 64.00
CA SER A 45 -49.54 12.49 64.08
C SER A 45 -48.96 12.68 62.63
N GLU A 46 -49.11 13.88 62.22
CA GLU A 46 -48.53 14.42 60.97
C GLU A 46 -47.03 14.08 60.84
N GLY A 47 -46.67 13.27 59.84
CA GLY A 47 -45.29 12.87 59.59
C GLY A 47 -45.09 12.02 58.33
N GLU A 48 -46.08 11.94 57.47
CA GLU A 48 -46.01 11.03 56.28
C GLU A 48 -45.32 11.60 55.00
N GLY A 49 -44.47 12.63 55.14
CA GLY A 49 -43.81 13.25 53.99
C GLY A 49 -42.39 12.77 53.69
N ASN A 50 -41.73 11.96 54.57
CA ASN A 50 -40.28 11.85 54.49
C ASN A 50 -39.71 10.48 54.05
N THR A 51 -40.52 9.42 54.13
CA THR A 51 -40.04 8.05 53.86
C THR A 51 -39.93 7.73 52.35
N SER A 52 -40.83 8.27 51.55
CA SER A 52 -40.78 8.08 50.08
C SER A 52 -39.63 8.84 49.43
N GLN A 53 -39.32 10.06 49.92
CA GLN A 53 -38.22 10.86 49.39
C GLN A 53 -36.84 10.25 49.69
N VAL A 54 -36.65 9.61 50.85
CA VAL A 54 -35.39 8.96 51.22
C VAL A 54 -35.14 7.71 50.36
N ALA A 55 -36.20 6.93 50.09
CA ALA A 55 -36.10 5.74 49.23
C ALA A 55 -35.84 6.11 47.75
N PHE A 56 -36.42 7.22 47.27
CA PHE A 56 -36.16 7.76 45.93
C PHE A 56 -34.73 8.28 45.79
N LYS A 57 -34.23 9.02 46.77
CA LYS A 57 -32.84 9.52 46.79
C LYS A 57 -31.83 8.39 46.73
N GLY A 58 -32.05 7.28 47.49
CA GLY A 58 -31.15 6.13 47.46
C GLY A 58 -31.09 5.41 46.11
N ARG A 59 -32.22 5.27 45.41
CA ARG A 59 -32.28 4.67 44.07
C ARG A 59 -31.65 5.57 43.01
N PHE A 60 -31.84 6.88 43.13
CA PHE A 60 -31.27 7.84 42.21
C PHE A 60 -29.73 7.95 42.36
N THR A 61 -29.21 7.90 43.59
CA THR A 61 -27.78 7.87 43.87
C THR A 61 -27.11 6.59 43.32
N MET A 62 -27.80 5.43 43.43
CA MET A 62 -27.30 4.19 42.83
C MET A 62 -27.22 4.26 41.31
N LEU A 63 -28.24 4.78 40.65
CA LEU A 63 -28.28 4.95 39.22
C LEU A 63 -27.22 5.96 38.77
N ALA A 64 -27.07 7.08 39.46
CA ALA A 64 -26.03 8.07 39.21
C ALA A 64 -24.63 7.50 39.41
N ALA A 65 -24.40 6.68 40.42
CA ALA A 65 -23.12 6.00 40.63
C ALA A 65 -22.79 4.99 39.50
N GLY A 66 -23.81 4.24 39.05
CA GLY A 66 -23.66 3.31 37.93
C GLY A 66 -23.31 4.03 36.62
N VAL A 67 -24.02 5.09 36.30
CA VAL A 67 -23.74 5.95 35.12
C VAL A 67 -22.35 6.59 35.24
N GLY A 68 -22.00 7.12 36.43
CA GLY A 68 -20.68 7.69 36.69
C GLY A 68 -19.54 6.68 36.52
N ALA A 69 -19.73 5.43 36.96
CA ALA A 69 -18.75 4.37 36.76
C ALA A 69 -18.52 4.03 35.26
N VAL A 70 -19.60 4.00 34.45
CA VAL A 70 -19.51 3.79 33.01
C VAL A 70 -18.75 4.95 32.36
N PHE A 71 -19.08 6.19 32.69
CA PHE A 71 -18.35 7.36 32.18
C PHE A 71 -16.87 7.36 32.57
N ALA A 72 -16.58 7.00 33.85
CA ALA A 72 -15.19 6.89 34.30
C ALA A 72 -14.41 5.82 33.55
N ALA A 73 -15.02 4.67 33.24
CA ALA A 73 -14.40 3.61 32.45
C ALA A 73 -14.12 4.07 31.01
N ILE A 74 -15.08 4.75 30.38
CA ILE A 74 -14.92 5.31 29.03
C ILE A 74 -13.82 6.37 29.03
N PHE A 75 -13.84 7.29 29.99
CA PHE A 75 -12.83 8.33 30.13
C PHE A 75 -11.43 7.74 30.33
N THR A 76 -11.29 6.75 31.20
CA THR A 76 -10.01 6.07 31.42
C THR A 76 -9.52 5.36 30.14
N LYS A 77 -10.44 4.75 29.38
CA LYS A 77 -10.11 4.11 28.10
C LYS A 77 -9.66 5.13 27.06
N LEU A 78 -10.39 6.23 26.93
CA LEU A 78 -10.02 7.33 26.02
C LEU A 78 -8.69 7.97 26.40
N TRP A 79 -8.49 8.24 27.69
CA TRP A 79 -7.23 8.76 28.20
C TRP A 79 -6.06 7.83 27.89
N SER A 80 -6.24 6.53 28.11
CA SER A 80 -5.24 5.52 27.79
C SER A 80 -4.90 5.49 26.29
N MET A 81 -5.90 5.58 25.42
CA MET A 81 -5.67 5.61 23.97
C MET A 81 -4.97 6.90 23.51
N GLN A 82 -5.31 8.03 24.10
CA GLN A 82 -4.78 9.34 23.70
C GLN A 82 -3.41 9.67 24.28
N MET A 83 -3.12 9.23 25.49
CA MET A 83 -1.89 9.60 26.20
C MET A 83 -0.86 8.48 26.32
N VAL A 84 -1.28 7.23 26.40
CA VAL A 84 -0.37 6.09 26.65
C VAL A 84 -0.08 5.32 25.36
N SER A 85 -1.04 5.28 24.44
CA SER A 85 -0.91 4.53 23.18
C SER A 85 -0.95 5.44 21.95
N SER A 86 -0.79 6.76 22.10
CA SER A 86 -0.81 7.71 20.98
C SER A 86 0.22 7.34 19.92
N ASP A 87 1.46 7.08 20.32
CA ASP A 87 2.56 6.76 19.42
C ASP A 87 2.29 5.48 18.62
N TYR A 88 1.70 4.47 19.26
CA TYR A 88 1.31 3.23 18.57
C TYR A 88 0.19 3.44 17.54
N TYR A 89 -0.82 4.24 17.87
CA TYR A 89 -1.92 4.53 16.95
C TYR A 89 -1.51 5.52 15.86
N GLU A 90 -0.58 6.42 16.14
CA GLU A 90 0.03 7.31 15.17
C GLU A 90 0.86 6.49 14.15
N GLU A 91 1.71 5.58 14.62
CA GLU A 91 2.46 4.65 13.75
C GLU A 91 1.55 3.77 12.90
N LEU A 92 0.46 3.22 13.47
CA LEU A 92 -0.56 2.48 12.71
C LEU A 92 -1.28 3.35 11.67
N SER A 93 -1.56 4.59 12.00
CA SER A 93 -2.17 5.56 11.08
C SER A 93 -1.23 5.87 9.94
N ASP A 94 0.04 6.13 10.23
CA ASP A 94 1.07 6.40 9.23
C ASP A 94 1.32 5.21 8.32
N GLN A 95 1.38 4.00 8.87
CA GLN A 95 1.48 2.76 8.09
C GLN A 95 0.27 2.55 7.16
N ASN A 96 -0.92 2.96 7.59
CA ASN A 96 -2.13 2.87 6.75
C ASN A 96 -2.20 3.96 5.69
N GLN A 97 -1.57 5.11 5.93
CA GLN A 97 -1.56 6.25 5.00
C GLN A 97 -0.37 6.23 4.04
N THR A 98 0.68 5.48 4.35
CA THR A 98 1.89 5.44 3.52
C THR A 98 2.00 4.15 2.73
N ARG A 99 2.41 4.25 1.47
CA ARG A 99 2.71 3.12 0.59
C ARG A 99 4.05 3.34 -0.09
N THR A 100 4.84 2.28 -0.19
CA THR A 100 6.07 2.32 -0.96
C THR A 100 5.78 1.96 -2.40
N VAL A 101 6.07 2.89 -3.31
CA VAL A 101 5.99 2.70 -4.75
C VAL A 101 7.40 2.54 -5.29
N THR A 102 7.62 1.47 -6.06
CA THR A 102 8.92 1.20 -6.66
C THR A 102 9.05 1.87 -8.03
N THR A 103 10.19 2.51 -8.27
CA THR A 103 10.54 3.09 -9.57
C THR A 103 11.52 2.15 -10.27
N PRO A 104 11.25 1.68 -11.49
CA PRO A 104 12.15 0.79 -12.20
C PRO A 104 13.49 1.50 -12.51
N ALA A 105 14.59 0.75 -12.40
CA ALA A 105 15.92 1.24 -12.76
C ALA A 105 16.15 1.17 -14.26
N PRO A 106 16.93 2.10 -14.84
CA PRO A 106 17.45 1.94 -16.18
C PRO A 106 18.35 0.71 -16.28
N ARG A 107 18.13 -0.12 -17.29
CA ARG A 107 18.91 -1.34 -17.51
C ARG A 107 20.29 -1.00 -18.08
N GLY A 108 21.35 -1.74 -17.71
CA GLY A 108 22.70 -1.57 -18.27
C GLY A 108 22.73 -1.77 -19.79
N ARG A 109 23.67 -1.14 -20.47
CA ARG A 109 23.86 -1.27 -21.93
C ARG A 109 24.65 -2.53 -22.26
N ILE A 110 24.46 -3.05 -23.48
CA ILE A 110 25.29 -4.09 -24.03
C ILE A 110 26.12 -3.46 -25.14
N LEU A 111 27.43 -3.55 -25.00
CA LEU A 111 28.41 -2.90 -25.89
C LEU A 111 29.20 -3.95 -26.65
N ASP A 112 29.66 -3.59 -27.84
CA ASP A 112 30.65 -4.37 -28.61
C ASP A 112 32.06 -4.19 -28.01
N ARG A 113 33.08 -4.84 -28.61
CA ARG A 113 34.48 -4.73 -28.17
C ARG A 113 35.05 -3.32 -28.25
N ASN A 114 34.49 -2.47 -29.10
CA ASN A 114 34.93 -1.10 -29.32
C ASN A 114 34.17 -0.09 -28.43
N GLY A 115 33.18 -0.55 -27.68
CA GLY A 115 32.31 0.29 -26.85
C GLY A 115 31.10 0.84 -27.59
N THR A 116 30.80 0.33 -28.78
CA THR A 116 29.60 0.71 -29.54
C THR A 116 28.37 0.04 -28.92
N PRO A 117 27.29 0.78 -28.62
CA PRO A 117 26.12 0.21 -27.98
C PRO A 117 25.31 -0.67 -28.94
N LEU A 118 25.31 -1.97 -28.71
CA LEU A 118 24.49 -2.95 -29.41
C LEU A 118 23.06 -2.96 -28.91
N VAL A 119 22.88 -2.78 -27.60
CA VAL A 119 21.58 -2.64 -26.94
C VAL A 119 21.69 -1.50 -25.94
N THR A 120 20.73 -0.60 -26.00
CA THR A 120 20.68 0.58 -25.15
C THR A 120 19.26 0.81 -24.62
N ASN A 121 19.07 1.88 -23.89
CA ASN A 121 17.75 2.32 -23.45
C ASN A 121 17.43 3.64 -24.15
N ARG A 122 16.18 3.82 -24.55
CA ARG A 122 15.71 5.13 -25.00
C ARG A 122 14.61 5.64 -24.07
N PRO A 123 14.58 6.93 -23.78
CA PRO A 123 13.45 7.51 -23.06
C PRO A 123 12.21 7.45 -23.95
N CYS A 124 11.09 7.04 -23.39
CA CYS A 124 9.80 7.02 -24.03
C CYS A 124 8.73 7.64 -23.14
N LEU A 125 7.72 8.25 -23.77
CA LEU A 125 6.56 8.77 -23.07
C LEU A 125 5.55 7.64 -22.88
N THR A 126 5.24 7.37 -21.63
CA THR A 126 4.35 6.29 -21.22
C THR A 126 3.11 6.89 -20.60
N VAL A 127 1.95 6.48 -21.06
CA VAL A 127 0.68 6.81 -20.41
C VAL A 127 0.43 5.77 -19.34
N ALA A 128 0.31 6.23 -18.11
CA ALA A 128 0.05 5.42 -16.95
C ALA A 128 -1.21 5.89 -16.24
N ALA A 129 -1.91 5.01 -15.54
CA ALA A 129 -3.13 5.33 -14.84
C ALA A 129 -3.19 4.60 -13.50
N TYR A 130 -3.88 5.21 -12.53
CA TYR A 130 -4.21 4.53 -11.29
C TYR A 130 -5.32 3.49 -11.52
N ARG A 131 -5.27 2.42 -10.76
CA ARG A 131 -6.25 1.32 -10.86
C ARG A 131 -7.70 1.77 -10.67
N SER A 132 -7.93 2.80 -9.87
CA SER A 132 -9.25 3.40 -9.65
C SER A 132 -9.93 3.87 -10.95
N LEU A 133 -9.14 4.18 -12.00
CA LEU A 133 -9.68 4.55 -13.30
C LEU A 133 -10.45 3.41 -13.99
N ALA A 134 -10.17 2.15 -13.66
CA ALA A 134 -10.80 0.98 -14.30
C ALA A 134 -12.33 0.94 -14.15
N ASP A 135 -12.86 1.62 -13.12
CA ASP A 135 -14.31 1.70 -12.83
C ASP A 135 -14.99 2.82 -13.61
N ASP A 136 -14.21 3.82 -14.10
CA ASP A 136 -14.73 4.88 -14.96
C ASP A 136 -14.74 4.47 -16.43
N THR A 137 -15.81 3.85 -16.85
CA THR A 137 -16.00 3.35 -18.22
C THR A 137 -15.90 4.44 -19.28
N ILE A 138 -16.29 5.68 -18.95
CA ILE A 138 -16.31 6.80 -19.90
C ILE A 138 -14.87 7.24 -20.20
N THR A 139 -14.11 7.51 -19.16
CA THR A 139 -12.71 7.94 -19.28
C THR A 139 -11.84 6.83 -19.89
N VAL A 140 -12.03 5.56 -19.50
CA VAL A 140 -11.31 4.43 -20.12
C VAL A 140 -11.60 4.29 -21.62
N ARG A 141 -12.85 4.48 -22.05
CA ARG A 141 -13.21 4.44 -23.48
C ARG A 141 -12.61 5.61 -24.25
N HIS A 142 -12.61 6.80 -23.67
CA HIS A 142 -11.98 7.98 -24.26
C HIS A 142 -10.48 7.78 -24.41
N LEU A 143 -9.82 7.26 -23.36
CA LEU A 143 -8.40 6.94 -23.38
C LEU A 143 -8.07 5.89 -24.44
N ALA A 144 -8.88 4.85 -24.58
CA ALA A 144 -8.74 3.82 -25.60
C ALA A 144 -8.77 4.40 -27.02
N ASN A 145 -9.72 5.31 -27.27
CA ASN A 145 -9.83 5.99 -28.57
C ASN A 145 -8.61 6.86 -28.87
N VAL A 146 -8.14 7.64 -27.89
CA VAL A 146 -6.98 8.53 -28.05
C VAL A 146 -5.68 7.75 -28.25
N LEU A 147 -5.53 6.61 -27.57
CA LEU A 147 -4.37 5.72 -27.73
C LEU A 147 -4.48 4.83 -28.97
N GLY A 148 -5.63 4.74 -29.61
CA GLY A 148 -5.87 3.82 -30.73
C GLY A 148 -5.84 2.34 -30.32
N MET A 149 -6.16 2.04 -29.07
CA MET A 149 -6.14 0.69 -28.49
C MET A 149 -7.56 0.16 -28.24
N PRO A 150 -7.77 -1.17 -28.30
CA PRO A 150 -9.04 -1.75 -27.91
C PRO A 150 -9.37 -1.45 -26.44
N TYR A 151 -10.62 -1.09 -26.16
CA TYR A 151 -11.09 -0.81 -24.79
C TYR A 151 -10.72 -1.90 -23.76
N ILE A 152 -10.90 -3.17 -24.17
CA ILE A 152 -10.59 -4.32 -23.30
C ILE A 152 -9.10 -4.37 -22.94
N ALA A 153 -8.21 -4.04 -23.88
CA ALA A 153 -6.77 -4.02 -23.65
C ALA A 153 -6.40 -2.91 -22.66
N VAL A 154 -6.93 -1.70 -22.86
CA VAL A 154 -6.70 -0.57 -21.94
C VAL A 154 -7.19 -0.92 -20.54
N LYS A 155 -8.42 -1.43 -20.43
CA LYS A 155 -9.00 -1.83 -19.14
C LYS A 155 -8.15 -2.91 -18.44
N ARG A 156 -7.71 -3.94 -19.18
CA ARG A 156 -6.84 -5.00 -18.63
C ARG A 156 -5.51 -4.46 -18.15
N ASN A 157 -4.88 -3.55 -18.88
CA ASN A 157 -3.62 -2.95 -18.49
C ASN A 157 -3.77 -2.09 -17.22
N ILE A 158 -4.87 -1.35 -17.06
CA ILE A 158 -5.19 -0.61 -15.85
C ILE A 158 -5.46 -1.55 -14.67
N GLN A 159 -6.14 -2.67 -14.91
CA GLN A 159 -6.50 -3.65 -13.88
C GLN A 159 -5.38 -4.64 -13.55
N ASN A 160 -4.15 -4.42 -14.04
CA ASN A 160 -3.04 -5.33 -13.79
C ASN A 160 -2.89 -5.63 -12.30
N TYR A 161 -3.21 -6.87 -11.88
CA TYR A 161 -3.17 -7.31 -10.48
C TYR A 161 -1.76 -7.63 -9.98
N ASN A 162 -0.78 -7.63 -10.87
CA ASN A 162 0.61 -7.91 -10.53
C ASN A 162 1.32 -6.70 -9.90
N GLU A 163 0.74 -5.51 -10.05
CA GLU A 163 1.26 -4.28 -9.47
C GLU A 163 0.37 -3.81 -8.30
N SER A 164 0.93 -3.00 -7.41
CA SER A 164 0.17 -2.42 -6.29
C SER A 164 -0.96 -1.54 -6.83
N ALA A 165 -2.15 -1.59 -6.21
CA ALA A 165 -3.30 -0.79 -6.61
C ALA A 165 -3.03 0.73 -6.55
N GLN A 166 -2.04 1.16 -5.76
CA GLN A 166 -1.62 2.55 -5.58
C GLN A 166 -0.49 2.96 -6.51
N SER A 167 0.12 2.02 -7.26
CA SER A 167 1.12 2.33 -8.27
C SER A 167 0.46 2.81 -9.57
N LEU A 168 1.25 3.51 -10.37
CA LEU A 168 0.86 3.90 -11.72
C LEU A 168 1.05 2.71 -12.66
N HIS A 169 -0.06 2.14 -13.12
CA HIS A 169 -0.07 1.03 -14.06
C HIS A 169 0.19 1.52 -15.48
N THR A 170 1.11 0.89 -16.19
CA THR A 170 1.39 1.21 -17.58
C THR A 170 0.21 0.83 -18.47
N VAL A 171 -0.42 1.83 -19.09
CA VAL A 171 -1.51 1.63 -20.04
C VAL A 171 -0.96 1.44 -21.46
N ALA A 172 -0.09 2.37 -21.88
CA ALA A 172 0.59 2.32 -23.18
C ALA A 172 1.98 2.93 -23.05
N SER A 173 2.99 2.24 -23.56
CA SER A 173 4.37 2.74 -23.69
C SER A 173 4.62 3.29 -25.09
N ASP A 174 5.68 4.10 -25.22
CA ASP A 174 6.12 4.72 -26.49
C ASP A 174 5.02 5.49 -27.23
N VAL A 175 4.26 6.28 -26.46
CA VAL A 175 3.13 7.04 -27.00
C VAL A 175 3.65 8.27 -27.75
N ARG A 176 3.03 8.57 -28.89
CA ARG A 176 3.39 9.72 -29.72
C ARG A 176 3.23 11.03 -28.94
N ARG A 177 4.14 11.97 -29.16
CA ARG A 177 4.09 13.30 -28.51
C ARG A 177 2.79 14.05 -28.76
N SER A 178 2.17 13.90 -29.93
CA SER A 178 0.87 14.50 -30.24
C SER A 178 -0.26 13.97 -29.35
N THR A 179 -0.27 12.66 -29.11
CA THR A 179 -1.24 12.00 -28.23
C THR A 179 -1.04 12.44 -26.78
N VAL A 180 0.23 12.52 -26.35
CA VAL A 180 0.57 13.02 -25.01
C VAL A 180 0.13 14.48 -24.82
N ALA A 181 0.40 15.35 -25.82
CA ALA A 181 -0.01 16.74 -25.78
C ALA A 181 -1.55 16.85 -25.64
N TYR A 182 -2.29 16.04 -26.40
CA TYR A 182 -3.76 15.99 -26.29
C TYR A 182 -4.24 15.59 -24.89
N ILE A 183 -3.63 14.56 -24.28
CA ILE A 183 -4.00 14.13 -22.92
C ILE A 183 -3.70 15.22 -21.91
N GLN A 184 -2.57 15.91 -22.02
CA GLN A 184 -2.17 16.98 -21.11
C GLN A 184 -3.05 18.24 -21.27
N GLU A 185 -3.41 18.58 -22.49
CA GLU A 185 -4.32 19.72 -22.76
C GLU A 185 -5.73 19.48 -22.21
N HIS A 186 -6.18 18.22 -22.25
CA HIS A 186 -7.49 17.82 -21.77
C HIS A 186 -7.44 17.09 -20.41
N ALA A 187 -6.52 17.47 -19.53
CA ALA A 187 -6.30 16.80 -18.24
C ALA A 187 -7.57 16.65 -17.38
N SER A 188 -8.51 17.58 -17.52
CA SER A 188 -9.83 17.51 -16.84
C SER A 188 -10.70 16.32 -17.27
N LEU A 189 -10.49 15.80 -18.48
CA LEU A 189 -11.18 14.60 -18.99
C LEU A 189 -10.47 13.31 -18.64
N PHE A 190 -9.19 13.38 -18.27
CA PHE A 190 -8.32 12.23 -17.98
C PHE A 190 -7.87 12.22 -16.51
N ASN A 191 -8.83 12.38 -15.59
CA ASN A 191 -8.54 12.25 -14.17
C ASN A 191 -7.92 10.87 -13.87
N ASN A 192 -6.90 10.83 -13.00
CA ASN A 192 -6.15 9.62 -12.66
C ASN A 192 -5.33 9.00 -13.82
N VAL A 193 -5.05 9.77 -14.87
CA VAL A 193 -4.11 9.43 -15.93
C VAL A 193 -2.89 10.34 -15.81
N GLU A 194 -1.71 9.77 -15.80
CA GLU A 194 -0.45 10.51 -15.78
C GLU A 194 0.41 10.12 -16.98
N VAL A 195 1.15 11.09 -17.50
CA VAL A 195 2.18 10.85 -18.50
C VAL A 195 3.51 10.86 -17.77
N VAL A 196 4.19 9.73 -17.81
CA VAL A 196 5.50 9.54 -17.18
C VAL A 196 6.56 9.21 -18.22
N GLU A 197 7.75 9.74 -18.04
CA GLU A 197 8.90 9.35 -18.83
C GLU A 197 9.46 8.05 -18.26
N ARG A 198 9.54 7.03 -19.10
CA ARG A 198 10.15 5.73 -18.78
C ARG A 198 11.23 5.40 -19.78
N THR A 199 12.06 4.42 -19.47
CA THR A 199 13.07 3.89 -20.40
C THR A 199 12.57 2.59 -21.00
N GLU A 200 12.68 2.48 -22.32
CA GLU A 200 12.38 1.27 -23.07
C GLU A 200 13.65 0.68 -23.67
N ARG A 201 13.73 -0.65 -23.70
CA ARG A 201 14.88 -1.34 -24.29
C ARG A 201 14.92 -1.11 -25.80
N TYR A 202 16.06 -0.68 -26.31
CA TYR A 202 16.21 -0.30 -27.71
C TYR A 202 17.38 -1.02 -28.35
N TYR A 203 17.13 -1.59 -29.53
CA TYR A 203 18.08 -2.33 -30.36
C TYR A 203 18.40 -1.52 -31.61
N PRO A 204 19.47 -0.71 -31.63
CA PRO A 204 19.76 0.23 -32.72
C PRO A 204 19.91 -0.45 -34.07
N TYR A 205 20.39 -1.70 -34.07
CA TYR A 205 20.67 -2.47 -35.27
C TYR A 205 19.59 -3.53 -35.60
N GLY A 206 18.41 -3.41 -35.00
CA GLY A 206 17.28 -4.30 -35.26
C GLY A 206 17.56 -5.75 -34.93
N SER A 207 17.53 -6.62 -35.92
CA SER A 207 17.71 -8.09 -35.76
C SER A 207 19.17 -8.53 -35.68
N LEU A 208 20.14 -7.63 -35.89
CA LEU A 208 21.57 -7.98 -35.89
C LEU A 208 21.97 -8.66 -34.57
N ALA A 209 22.62 -9.81 -34.68
CA ALA A 209 23.02 -10.64 -33.53
C ALA A 209 21.86 -11.00 -32.59
N GLY A 210 20.62 -10.97 -33.06
CA GLY A 210 19.43 -11.14 -32.19
C GLY A 210 19.42 -12.45 -31.41
N HIS A 211 19.95 -13.54 -31.97
CA HIS A 211 20.07 -14.82 -31.23
C HIS A 211 21.09 -14.76 -30.12
N LEU A 212 22.13 -13.96 -30.24
CA LEU A 212 23.16 -13.77 -29.24
C LEU A 212 22.70 -12.77 -28.16
N LEU A 213 22.25 -11.60 -28.62
CA LEU A 213 21.80 -10.51 -27.69
C LEU A 213 20.58 -10.94 -26.87
N GLY A 214 19.63 -11.61 -27.52
CA GLY A 214 18.36 -11.97 -26.90
C GLY A 214 17.38 -10.80 -26.86
N TYR A 215 16.38 -10.92 -26.03
CA TYR A 215 15.35 -9.90 -25.85
C TYR A 215 14.85 -9.87 -24.39
N THR A 216 14.17 -8.81 -24.03
CA THR A 216 13.54 -8.65 -22.72
C THR A 216 12.04 -8.87 -22.80
N GLY A 217 11.45 -9.37 -21.72
CA GLY A 217 10.01 -9.59 -21.61
C GLY A 217 9.58 -9.64 -20.16
N THR A 218 8.27 -9.65 -19.95
CA THR A 218 7.71 -9.76 -18.58
C THR A 218 8.08 -11.11 -17.95
N ILE A 219 8.49 -11.07 -16.70
CA ILE A 219 8.84 -12.27 -15.92
C ILE A 219 7.63 -13.21 -15.81
N THR A 220 7.85 -14.50 -16.06
CA THR A 220 6.84 -15.52 -15.86
C THR A 220 6.80 -15.97 -14.40
N SER A 221 5.68 -16.57 -13.95
CA SER A 221 5.56 -17.10 -12.59
C SER A 221 6.64 -18.14 -12.27
N GLU A 222 6.98 -18.98 -13.23
CA GLU A 222 8.02 -20.01 -13.10
C GLU A 222 9.43 -19.40 -12.96
N GLN A 223 9.72 -18.33 -13.73
CA GLN A 223 10.98 -17.61 -13.59
C GLN A 223 11.07 -16.88 -12.25
N LEU A 224 9.94 -16.32 -11.79
CA LEU A 224 9.86 -15.60 -10.53
C LEU A 224 10.16 -16.54 -9.34
N GLU A 225 9.58 -17.74 -9.33
CA GLU A 225 9.86 -18.76 -8.33
C GLU A 225 11.35 -19.15 -8.35
N LYS A 226 11.88 -19.50 -9.52
CA LYS A 226 13.29 -19.89 -9.66
C LYS A 226 14.26 -18.79 -9.21
N GLN A 227 13.98 -17.53 -9.48
CA GLN A 227 14.88 -16.44 -9.12
C GLN A 227 14.78 -16.03 -7.65
N ASN A 228 13.62 -16.22 -7.01
CA ASN A 228 13.43 -15.93 -5.60
C ASN A 228 13.79 -17.10 -4.66
N ASP A 229 13.78 -18.35 -5.17
CA ASP A 229 14.13 -19.57 -4.41
C ASP A 229 15.65 -19.84 -4.36
N ASP A 230 16.44 -19.17 -5.17
CA ASP A 230 17.88 -19.37 -5.17
C ASP A 230 18.47 -19.02 -3.79
N GLU A 231 19.09 -20.03 -3.15
CA GLU A 231 19.84 -19.95 -1.88
C GLU A 231 20.96 -18.90 -1.87
N ASN A 232 21.17 -18.19 -2.97
CA ASN A 232 22.11 -17.09 -3.15
C ASN A 232 21.55 -15.71 -2.75
N LYS A 233 20.81 -15.63 -1.67
CA LYS A 233 20.47 -14.35 -1.03
C LYS A 233 21.67 -13.74 -0.30
N SER A 234 22.73 -13.47 -1.03
CA SER A 234 23.78 -12.58 -0.55
C SER A 234 23.20 -11.18 -0.39
N ALA A 235 23.62 -10.46 0.64
CA ALA A 235 23.22 -9.08 0.89
C ALA A 235 23.38 -8.23 -0.40
N GLY A 236 22.28 -7.68 -0.91
CA GLY A 236 22.23 -6.94 -2.18
C GLY A 236 21.53 -7.69 -3.32
N THR A 237 20.93 -8.85 -3.08
CA THR A 237 20.21 -9.60 -4.11
C THR A 237 18.94 -8.86 -4.53
N ILE A 238 18.81 -8.66 -5.84
CA ILE A 238 17.63 -8.05 -6.46
C ILE A 238 16.44 -8.98 -6.26
N THR A 239 15.38 -8.51 -5.61
CA THR A 239 14.13 -9.25 -5.47
C THR A 239 13.22 -8.92 -6.65
N TYR A 240 12.87 -9.93 -7.43
CA TYR A 240 11.95 -9.79 -8.55
C TYR A 240 10.50 -9.76 -8.06
N LYS A 241 9.69 -8.99 -8.77
CA LYS A 241 8.23 -8.89 -8.56
C LYS A 241 7.51 -9.28 -9.83
N SER A 242 6.28 -9.75 -9.69
CA SER A 242 5.42 -9.97 -10.86
C SER A 242 5.24 -8.69 -11.65
N GLY A 243 5.37 -8.78 -12.98
CA GLY A 243 5.32 -7.62 -13.88
C GLY A 243 6.68 -7.03 -14.26
N ASP A 244 7.77 -7.49 -13.66
CA ASP A 244 9.12 -7.03 -14.01
C ASP A 244 9.52 -7.44 -15.42
N ILE A 245 10.32 -6.59 -16.04
CA ILE A 245 10.94 -6.87 -17.34
C ILE A 245 12.32 -7.49 -17.11
N VAL A 246 12.48 -8.70 -17.57
CA VAL A 246 13.71 -9.49 -17.43
C VAL A 246 14.21 -9.99 -18.80
N GLY A 247 15.47 -10.35 -18.89
CA GLY A 247 16.02 -11.03 -20.08
C GLY A 247 15.38 -12.39 -20.27
N GLN A 248 14.91 -12.66 -21.47
CA GLN A 248 14.25 -13.93 -21.81
C GLN A 248 15.20 -14.91 -22.50
N ASN A 249 16.22 -14.41 -23.17
CA ASN A 249 17.16 -15.23 -23.93
C ASN A 249 18.52 -14.53 -24.09
N GLY A 250 19.54 -15.27 -24.54
CA GLY A 250 20.85 -14.76 -24.92
C GLY A 250 21.61 -14.04 -23.80
N VAL A 251 22.35 -13.01 -24.17
CA VAL A 251 23.14 -12.17 -23.25
C VAL A 251 22.24 -11.47 -22.24
N GLU A 252 21.05 -11.04 -22.66
CA GLU A 252 20.07 -10.41 -21.78
C GLU A 252 19.70 -11.31 -20.60
N LEU A 253 19.49 -12.60 -20.83
CA LEU A 253 19.19 -13.57 -19.78
C LEU A 253 20.43 -13.94 -18.95
N GLN A 254 21.55 -14.23 -19.63
CA GLN A 254 22.76 -14.71 -18.95
C GLN A 254 23.37 -13.69 -18.02
N TYR A 255 23.27 -12.41 -18.36
CA TYR A 255 23.80 -11.29 -17.58
C TYR A 255 22.71 -10.46 -16.90
N GLU A 256 21.53 -11.07 -16.72
CA GLU A 256 20.38 -10.41 -16.10
C GLU A 256 20.73 -9.66 -14.80
N ARG A 257 21.43 -10.31 -13.88
CA ARG A 257 21.80 -9.74 -12.56
C ARG A 257 22.72 -8.51 -12.65
N LEU A 258 23.52 -8.41 -13.71
CA LEU A 258 24.38 -7.24 -13.96
C LEU A 258 23.64 -6.13 -14.68
N LEU A 259 22.81 -6.52 -15.65
CA LEU A 259 22.08 -5.58 -16.51
C LEU A 259 20.91 -4.92 -15.77
N GLN A 260 20.23 -5.65 -14.90
CA GLN A 260 19.11 -5.10 -14.12
C GLN A 260 19.65 -4.21 -12.99
N GLY A 261 19.35 -2.93 -12.99
CA GLY A 261 19.73 -2.02 -11.92
C GLY A 261 18.96 -2.26 -10.62
N ILE A 262 19.28 -1.49 -9.61
CA ILE A 262 18.59 -1.49 -8.31
C ILE A 262 17.42 -0.50 -8.40
N ARG A 263 16.22 -0.95 -8.06
CA ARG A 263 15.03 -0.12 -8.09
C ARG A 263 15.10 1.01 -7.09
N GLY A 264 14.56 2.14 -7.47
CA GLY A 264 14.27 3.21 -6.54
C GLY A 264 12.98 2.91 -5.77
N GLU A 265 12.88 3.50 -4.59
CA GLU A 265 11.68 3.44 -3.75
C GLU A 265 11.23 4.85 -3.42
N GLN A 266 9.93 5.08 -3.51
CA GLN A 266 9.31 6.33 -3.13
C GLN A 266 8.14 6.05 -2.19
N THR A 267 8.15 6.70 -1.03
CA THR A 267 7.03 6.64 -0.11
C THR A 267 5.97 7.64 -0.56
N VAL A 268 4.76 7.17 -0.79
CA VAL A 268 3.61 7.98 -1.15
C VAL A 268 2.58 7.95 -0.02
N GLN A 269 1.96 9.09 0.25
CA GLN A 269 0.83 9.18 1.16
C GLN A 269 -0.47 8.99 0.38
N VAL A 270 -1.36 8.18 0.92
CA VAL A 270 -2.65 7.88 0.30
C VAL A 270 -3.79 8.19 1.26
N ASN A 271 -4.91 8.68 0.73
CA ASN A 271 -6.12 8.87 1.50
C ASN A 271 -6.90 7.55 1.65
N ALA A 272 -8.01 7.58 2.38
CA ALA A 272 -8.88 6.41 2.58
C ALA A 272 -9.47 5.84 1.27
N ALA A 273 -9.51 6.63 0.20
CA ALA A 273 -9.92 6.18 -1.14
C ALA A 273 -8.76 5.60 -1.96
N GLY A 274 -7.53 5.55 -1.40
CA GLY A 274 -6.34 5.05 -2.09
C GLY A 274 -5.71 6.04 -3.08
N THR A 275 -6.15 7.31 -3.09
CA THR A 275 -5.60 8.35 -3.95
C THR A 275 -4.32 8.92 -3.33
N VAL A 276 -3.28 9.11 -4.14
CA VAL A 276 -2.01 9.70 -3.71
C VAL A 276 -2.23 11.19 -3.38
N THR A 277 -1.98 11.57 -2.13
CA THR A 277 -2.12 12.94 -1.62
C THR A 277 -0.78 13.64 -1.42
N GLY A 278 0.31 12.87 -1.27
CA GLY A 278 1.65 13.39 -1.08
C GLY A 278 2.72 12.39 -1.46
N ARG A 279 3.95 12.87 -1.68
CA ARG A 279 5.13 12.04 -1.97
C ARG A 279 6.24 12.48 -1.01
N SER A 280 6.89 11.51 -0.35
CA SER A 280 8.00 11.78 0.57
C SER A 280 9.01 10.63 0.49
N GLY A 281 10.27 10.89 0.86
CA GLY A 281 11.30 9.87 0.99
C GLY A 281 11.55 9.12 -0.32
N ALA A 282 12.30 9.72 -1.26
CA ALA A 282 12.69 9.03 -2.50
C ALA A 282 14.11 8.48 -2.38
N VAL A 283 14.27 7.18 -2.59
CA VAL A 283 15.55 6.54 -2.87
C VAL A 283 15.66 6.43 -4.39
N PRO A 284 16.63 7.08 -5.04
CA PRO A 284 16.75 7.03 -6.48
C PRO A 284 17.09 5.62 -6.97
N ALA A 285 16.63 5.28 -8.17
CA ALA A 285 17.01 4.03 -8.82
C ALA A 285 18.47 4.07 -9.28
N GLU A 286 19.21 2.98 -9.09
CA GLU A 286 20.58 2.84 -9.57
C GLU A 286 20.59 2.06 -10.90
N PRO A 287 21.20 2.61 -11.97
CA PRO A 287 21.24 1.93 -13.27
C PRO A 287 22.04 0.63 -13.18
N GLY A 288 21.68 -0.33 -14.01
CA GLY A 288 22.43 -1.58 -14.18
C GLY A 288 23.82 -1.34 -14.78
N SER A 289 24.71 -2.32 -14.58
CA SER A 289 26.07 -2.29 -15.10
C SER A 289 26.06 -2.57 -16.61
N ASP A 290 26.94 -1.90 -17.35
CA ASP A 290 27.16 -2.16 -18.76
C ASP A 290 27.92 -3.48 -18.96
N VAL A 291 27.52 -4.25 -19.97
CA VAL A 291 28.18 -5.49 -20.37
C VAL A 291 28.89 -5.28 -21.70
N LYS A 292 30.22 -5.43 -21.70
CA LYS A 292 31.03 -5.33 -22.93
C LYS A 292 31.32 -6.72 -23.47
N LEU A 293 30.87 -6.96 -24.70
CA LEU A 293 31.08 -8.20 -25.42
C LEU A 293 32.41 -8.20 -26.20
N THR A 294 32.85 -9.38 -26.61
CA THR A 294 34.06 -9.56 -27.44
C THR A 294 33.77 -9.47 -28.94
N ILE A 295 32.50 -9.43 -29.36
CA ILE A 295 32.13 -9.28 -30.76
C ILE A 295 32.43 -7.88 -31.28
N ASP A 296 32.65 -7.79 -32.57
CA ASP A 296 32.84 -6.56 -33.32
C ASP A 296 31.62 -6.35 -34.22
N LEU A 297 30.99 -5.19 -34.11
CA LEU A 297 29.76 -4.86 -34.81
C LEU A 297 29.93 -4.99 -36.33
N SER A 298 31.04 -4.48 -36.88
CA SER A 298 31.28 -4.47 -38.34
C SER A 298 31.51 -5.87 -38.92
N ILE A 299 32.22 -6.71 -38.15
CA ILE A 299 32.46 -8.11 -38.52
C ILE A 299 31.13 -8.90 -38.44
N GLN A 300 30.36 -8.72 -37.41
CA GLN A 300 29.06 -9.36 -37.26
C GLN A 300 28.12 -9.01 -38.42
N GLN A 301 28.05 -7.75 -38.79
CA GLN A 301 27.22 -7.27 -39.87
C GLN A 301 27.68 -7.87 -41.24
N ALA A 302 28.98 -7.89 -41.48
CA ALA A 302 29.53 -8.50 -42.71
C ALA A 302 29.23 -10.01 -42.79
N CYS A 303 29.26 -10.72 -41.69
CA CYS A 303 28.92 -12.14 -41.62
C CYS A 303 27.43 -12.38 -41.92
N GLU A 304 26.52 -11.61 -41.31
CA GLU A 304 25.08 -11.74 -41.56
C GLU A 304 24.71 -11.37 -43.00
N ASP A 305 25.26 -10.28 -43.51
CA ASP A 305 25.07 -9.87 -44.91
C ASP A 305 25.61 -10.93 -45.90
N GLY A 306 26.71 -11.59 -45.55
CA GLY A 306 27.26 -12.70 -46.30
C GLY A 306 26.35 -13.91 -46.37
N LEU A 307 25.80 -14.29 -45.21
CA LEU A 307 24.81 -15.37 -45.06
C LEU A 307 23.51 -15.06 -45.82
N ALA A 308 22.98 -13.84 -45.67
CA ALA A 308 21.77 -13.43 -46.37
C ALA A 308 21.87 -13.43 -47.88
N ARG A 309 23.09 -13.26 -48.44
CA ARG A 309 23.34 -13.37 -49.88
C ARG A 309 23.50 -14.81 -50.35
N ALA A 310 23.83 -15.73 -49.43
CA ALA A 310 24.07 -17.13 -49.76
C ALA A 310 22.82 -18.00 -49.73
N ILE A 311 21.72 -17.48 -49.13
CA ILE A 311 20.41 -18.11 -49.02
C ILE A 311 19.48 -17.52 -50.10
#